data_033b19fc60f4cb829a3cf4e56ac98f11
#
_entry.id   033b19fc60f4cb829a3cf4e56ac98f11
#
_cell.length_a   1.000
_cell.length_b   1.000
_cell.length_c   1.000
_cell.angle_alpha   90.00
_cell.angle_beta   90.00
_cell.angle_gamma   90.00
#
_symmetry.space_group_name_H-M   'P 1'
#
loop_
_entity.id
_entity.type
_entity.pdbx_description
1 polymer ?
#
loop_
_entity_poly.entity_id
_entity_poly.type
_entity_poly.pdbx_seq_one_letter_code
_entity_poly.pdbx_strand_id
1 'polypeptide(L)'
;MQNTIFEQIKHLKVDGTEYWKARELYKLLGYTEFGKFVPVIKKAKEACNNSQQEVNLHIAHVSDMFKIAEGRQNEAVRKIDDFHLSRYACYLIAQNGDPRKEEIALAQTYFAVQTRRQEMSEELMEDFTRVFLRGDMTEKNKKLNSAAKDAGVTRYSNFHDSGYMGLYGGERQRDIHERKKLKPNEKILDHMGSEELGANIFRATQAAAKMKRENIIGENKANEAHFIVGKKVRKTIKELGGVVPEKLPTTDNIRNARKRLKAG
;
A
#
# COMPACT_ATOMS: atom_id res chain seq x y z
N MET A 1 0.44 20.27 -17.41
CA MET A 1 1.47 19.42 -16.79
C MET A 1 2.77 19.70 -17.53
N GLN A 2 3.77 20.31 -16.89
CA GLN A 2 5.09 20.51 -17.51
C GLN A 2 5.71 19.12 -17.68
N ASN A 3 5.88 18.71 -18.94
CA ASN A 3 6.66 17.53 -19.29
C ASN A 3 8.10 17.82 -18.83
N THR A 4 8.54 17.22 -17.77
CA THR A 4 9.92 17.39 -17.31
C THR A 4 10.88 16.85 -18.36
N ILE A 5 12.05 17.47 -18.48
CA ILE A 5 13.10 17.05 -19.43
C ILE A 5 13.41 15.55 -19.28
N PHE A 6 13.27 15.00 -18.07
CA PHE A 6 13.40 13.59 -17.75
C PHE A 6 12.40 12.70 -18.54
N GLU A 7 11.13 13.11 -18.64
CA GLU A 7 10.12 12.37 -19.41
C GLU A 7 10.35 12.45 -20.94
N GLN A 8 11.05 13.45 -21.42
CA GLN A 8 11.35 13.63 -22.85
C GLN A 8 12.36 12.61 -23.40
N ILE A 9 13.27 12.10 -22.54
CA ILE A 9 14.27 11.08 -22.91
C ILE A 9 13.83 9.65 -22.54
N LYS A 10 12.55 9.49 -22.24
CA LYS A 10 11.97 8.18 -21.94
C LYS A 10 11.80 7.37 -23.24
N HIS A 11 12.20 6.12 -23.17
CA HIS A 11 11.97 5.12 -24.21
C HIS A 11 10.96 4.08 -23.75
N LEU A 12 10.31 3.41 -24.72
CA LEU A 12 9.41 2.29 -24.47
C LEU A 12 9.95 1.04 -25.19
N LYS A 13 9.95 -0.08 -24.49
CA LYS A 13 10.15 -1.39 -25.11
C LYS A 13 8.90 -1.83 -25.88
N VAL A 14 9.02 -2.92 -26.65
CA VAL A 14 7.89 -3.51 -27.41
C VAL A 14 6.74 -3.92 -26.52
N ASP A 15 7.02 -4.34 -25.29
CA ASP A 15 6.05 -4.74 -24.25
C ASP A 15 5.45 -3.54 -23.49
N GLY A 16 5.79 -2.29 -23.87
CA GLY A 16 5.33 -1.07 -23.19
C GLY A 16 6.14 -0.69 -21.94
N THR A 17 7.16 -1.45 -21.57
CA THR A 17 8.01 -1.13 -20.40
C THR A 17 8.85 0.12 -20.66
N GLU A 18 8.81 1.06 -19.72
CA GLU A 18 9.60 2.29 -19.77
C GLU A 18 11.07 2.03 -19.44
N TYR A 19 11.96 2.73 -20.14
CA TYR A 19 13.38 2.73 -19.81
C TYR A 19 14.07 4.03 -20.24
N TRP A 20 15.24 4.29 -19.65
CA TRP A 20 16.12 5.41 -19.96
C TRP A 20 17.49 4.88 -20.35
N LYS A 21 18.11 5.47 -21.37
CA LYS A 21 19.50 5.17 -21.73
C LYS A 21 20.45 5.96 -20.82
N ALA A 22 21.40 5.30 -20.20
CA ALA A 22 22.35 5.96 -19.31
C ALA A 22 23.18 7.03 -20.04
N ARG A 23 23.47 6.82 -21.35
CA ARG A 23 24.16 7.81 -22.19
C ARG A 23 23.34 9.03 -22.59
N GLU A 24 22.06 9.04 -22.37
CA GLU A 24 21.22 10.23 -22.48
C GLU A 24 21.07 10.89 -21.10
N LEU A 25 20.83 10.08 -20.07
CA LEU A 25 20.59 10.52 -18.71
C LEU A 25 21.80 11.26 -18.10
N TYR A 26 23.07 10.81 -18.36
CA TYR A 26 24.23 11.46 -17.76
C TYR A 26 24.38 12.93 -18.16
N LYS A 27 24.04 13.28 -19.40
CA LYS A 27 24.07 14.66 -19.88
C LYS A 27 23.04 15.53 -19.14
N LEU A 28 21.86 14.97 -18.95
CA LEU A 28 20.72 15.62 -18.28
C LEU A 28 20.98 15.84 -16.78
N LEU A 29 21.84 14.99 -16.19
CA LEU A 29 22.28 15.12 -14.79
C LEU A 29 23.60 15.91 -14.65
N GLY A 30 23.98 16.69 -15.66
CA GLY A 30 25.11 17.61 -15.62
C GLY A 30 26.49 16.95 -15.58
N TYR A 31 26.62 15.71 -16.08
CA TYR A 31 27.92 15.05 -16.21
C TYR A 31 28.52 15.35 -17.58
N THR A 32 29.76 15.80 -17.62
CA THR A 32 30.50 16.14 -18.86
C THR A 32 30.97 14.90 -19.59
N GLU A 33 31.24 13.80 -18.87
CA GLU A 33 31.80 12.57 -19.39
C GLU A 33 31.06 11.36 -18.84
N PHE A 34 30.76 10.37 -19.72
CA PHE A 34 30.11 9.14 -19.30
C PHE A 34 30.90 8.35 -18.25
N GLY A 35 32.26 8.37 -18.38
CA GLY A 35 33.15 7.73 -17.43
C GLY A 35 32.99 8.22 -15.97
N LYS A 36 32.68 9.51 -15.79
CA LYS A 36 32.40 10.11 -14.47
C LYS A 36 31.02 9.74 -13.92
N PHE A 37 30.11 9.30 -14.78
CA PHE A 37 28.77 8.85 -14.42
C PHE A 37 28.72 7.36 -14.02
N VAL A 38 29.58 6.53 -14.60
CA VAL A 38 29.63 5.07 -14.31
C VAL A 38 29.77 4.76 -12.82
N PRO A 39 30.58 5.47 -12.01
CA PRO A 39 30.64 5.25 -10.57
C PRO A 39 29.30 5.45 -9.85
N VAL A 40 28.45 6.38 -10.33
CA VAL A 40 27.11 6.62 -9.75
C VAL A 40 26.19 5.46 -10.09
N ILE A 41 26.27 4.93 -11.32
CA ILE A 41 25.53 3.71 -11.70
C ILE A 41 25.95 2.52 -10.82
N LYS A 42 27.24 2.38 -10.49
CA LYS A 42 27.73 1.33 -9.60
C LYS A 42 27.14 1.45 -8.21
N LYS A 43 27.13 2.65 -7.62
CA LYS A 43 26.46 2.90 -6.32
C LYS A 43 24.96 2.58 -6.37
N ALA A 44 24.28 2.94 -7.45
CA ALA A 44 22.87 2.59 -7.63
C ALA A 44 22.65 1.07 -7.73
N LYS A 45 23.57 0.33 -8.40
CA LYS A 45 23.54 -1.15 -8.40
C LYS A 45 23.71 -1.74 -7.01
N GLU A 46 24.65 -1.23 -6.22
CA GLU A 46 24.88 -1.66 -4.84
C GLU A 46 23.64 -1.39 -3.97
N ALA A 47 23.03 -0.20 -4.08
CA ALA A 47 21.80 0.14 -3.36
C ALA A 47 20.64 -0.79 -3.77
N CYS A 48 20.47 -1.07 -5.06
CA CYS A 48 19.48 -1.99 -5.60
C CYS A 48 19.66 -3.40 -5.03
N ASN A 49 20.89 -3.92 -5.05
CA ASN A 49 21.22 -5.24 -4.53
C ASN A 49 20.98 -5.34 -3.00
N ASN A 50 21.41 -4.33 -2.24
CA ASN A 50 21.25 -4.31 -0.78
C ASN A 50 19.77 -4.17 -0.35
N SER A 51 18.92 -3.61 -1.20
CA SER A 51 17.46 -3.57 -1.00
C SER A 51 16.73 -4.81 -1.52
N GLN A 52 17.47 -5.88 -1.86
CA GLN A 52 16.93 -7.16 -2.34
C GLN A 52 16.12 -7.06 -3.65
N GLN A 53 16.40 -6.03 -4.46
CA GLN A 53 15.81 -5.88 -5.79
C GLN A 53 16.71 -6.55 -6.84
N GLU A 54 16.08 -7.13 -7.87
CA GLU A 54 16.83 -7.76 -8.94
C GLU A 54 17.49 -6.72 -9.86
N VAL A 55 18.81 -6.58 -9.75
CA VAL A 55 19.60 -5.54 -10.43
C VAL A 55 19.36 -5.53 -11.94
N ASN A 56 19.29 -6.69 -12.59
CA ASN A 56 19.14 -6.79 -14.04
C ASN A 56 17.79 -6.30 -14.57
N LEU A 57 16.74 -6.34 -13.74
CA LEU A 57 15.42 -5.77 -14.09
C LEU A 57 15.47 -4.24 -14.11
N HIS A 58 16.38 -3.65 -13.33
CA HIS A 58 16.42 -2.21 -13.15
C HIS A 58 17.61 -1.54 -13.86
N ILE A 59 18.75 -2.23 -13.97
CA ILE A 59 19.99 -1.70 -14.58
C ILE A 59 20.58 -2.78 -15.51
N ALA A 60 20.01 -2.88 -16.71
CA ALA A 60 20.45 -3.85 -17.70
C ALA A 60 21.64 -3.30 -18.48
N HIS A 61 22.76 -4.06 -18.52
CA HIS A 61 23.88 -3.73 -19.39
C HIS A 61 23.54 -4.09 -20.83
N VAL A 62 23.72 -3.14 -21.74
CA VAL A 62 23.45 -3.30 -23.16
C VAL A 62 24.63 -2.79 -23.99
N SER A 63 24.74 -3.31 -25.19
CA SER A 63 25.68 -2.76 -26.17
C SER A 63 24.89 -2.08 -27.27
N ASP A 64 24.98 -0.76 -27.35
CA ASP A 64 24.28 0.04 -28.34
C ASP A 64 25.21 0.42 -29.51
N MET A 65 24.64 0.62 -30.68
CA MET A 65 25.39 1.03 -31.86
C MET A 65 25.36 2.56 -32.00
N PHE A 66 26.50 3.20 -31.89
CA PHE A 66 26.61 4.65 -32.05
C PHE A 66 27.27 5.01 -33.39
N LYS A 67 26.69 5.95 -34.12
CA LYS A 67 27.29 6.57 -35.29
C LYS A 67 28.34 7.59 -34.85
N ILE A 68 29.60 7.43 -35.29
CA ILE A 68 30.72 8.27 -34.83
C ILE A 68 30.80 9.61 -35.59
N ALA A 69 30.18 9.70 -36.76
CA ALA A 69 30.21 10.93 -37.58
C ALA A 69 28.91 11.06 -38.38
N GLU A 70 28.11 12.06 -38.08
CA GLU A 70 27.05 12.51 -38.98
C GLU A 70 27.69 13.30 -40.13
N GLY A 71 27.43 12.87 -41.37
CA GLY A 71 27.78 13.65 -42.57
C GLY A 71 29.01 13.21 -43.36
N ARG A 72 29.64 12.04 -43.13
CA ARG A 72 30.67 11.46 -43.98
C ARG A 72 30.15 10.21 -44.71
N GLN A 73 30.57 10.01 -45.98
CA GLN A 73 30.11 8.90 -46.84
C GLN A 73 30.40 7.48 -46.31
N ASN A 74 31.24 7.34 -45.26
CA ASN A 74 31.44 6.09 -44.52
C ASN A 74 31.08 6.33 -43.04
N GLU A 75 29.83 6.09 -42.70
CA GLU A 75 29.38 6.09 -41.29
C GLU A 75 30.02 4.93 -40.52
N ALA A 76 31.10 5.22 -39.78
CA ALA A 76 31.70 4.24 -38.88
C ALA A 76 30.75 4.05 -37.66
N VAL A 77 30.16 2.87 -37.56
CA VAL A 77 29.33 2.46 -36.41
C VAL A 77 30.23 1.79 -35.39
N ARG A 78 30.28 2.30 -34.18
CA ARG A 78 31.01 1.69 -33.06
C ARG A 78 30.06 1.12 -32.05
N LYS A 79 30.26 -0.12 -31.64
CA LYS A 79 29.59 -0.75 -30.52
C LYS A 79 30.10 -0.13 -29.23
N ILE A 80 29.21 0.46 -28.44
CA ILE A 80 29.55 1.06 -27.15
C ILE A 80 28.65 0.50 -26.07
N ASP A 81 29.23 0.33 -24.88
CA ASP A 81 28.48 -0.11 -23.70
C ASP A 81 27.57 1.00 -23.18
N ASP A 82 26.35 0.64 -22.89
CA ASP A 82 25.35 1.49 -22.26
C ASP A 82 24.57 0.70 -21.20
N PHE A 83 23.65 1.39 -20.50
CA PHE A 83 22.73 0.76 -19.57
C PHE A 83 21.32 1.21 -19.88
N HIS A 84 20.38 0.25 -19.94
CA HIS A 84 18.96 0.55 -19.88
C HIS A 84 18.54 0.58 -18.43
N LEU A 85 17.99 1.71 -18.00
CA LEU A 85 17.64 2.02 -16.63
C LEU A 85 16.13 2.06 -16.49
N SER A 86 15.59 1.36 -15.50
CA SER A 86 14.19 1.54 -15.11
C SER A 86 14.00 2.89 -14.40
N ARG A 87 12.77 3.33 -14.20
CA ARG A 87 12.45 4.52 -13.40
C ARG A 87 13.04 4.42 -11.99
N TYR A 88 12.96 3.25 -11.36
CA TYR A 88 13.55 2.98 -10.04
C TYR A 88 15.09 3.17 -10.05
N ALA A 89 15.78 2.66 -11.08
CA ALA A 89 17.22 2.88 -11.22
C ALA A 89 17.58 4.36 -11.37
N CYS A 90 16.78 5.12 -12.13
CA CYS A 90 16.96 6.57 -12.24
C CYS A 90 16.82 7.29 -10.90
N TYR A 91 15.91 6.84 -10.03
CA TYR A 91 15.77 7.35 -8.66
C TYR A 91 17.01 7.07 -7.83
N LEU A 92 17.51 5.83 -7.84
CA LEU A 92 18.74 5.47 -7.12
C LEU A 92 19.93 6.25 -7.62
N ILE A 93 20.05 6.48 -8.94
CA ILE A 93 21.11 7.27 -9.55
C ILE A 93 21.05 8.73 -9.08
N ALA A 94 19.87 9.35 -9.11
CA ALA A 94 19.70 10.71 -8.62
C ALA A 94 20.04 10.85 -7.12
N GLN A 95 19.60 9.89 -6.29
CA GLN A 95 19.90 9.87 -4.85
C GLN A 95 21.39 9.70 -4.54
N ASN A 96 22.13 8.98 -5.38
CA ASN A 96 23.57 8.74 -5.24
C ASN A 96 24.44 9.75 -6.01
N GLY A 97 23.81 10.70 -6.72
CA GLY A 97 24.49 11.79 -7.43
C GLY A 97 25.02 12.87 -6.51
N ASP A 98 25.90 13.73 -7.03
CA ASP A 98 26.45 14.86 -6.28
C ASP A 98 25.42 16.00 -6.19
N PRO A 99 24.85 16.30 -5.00
CA PRO A 99 23.80 17.31 -4.83
C PRO A 99 24.28 18.76 -5.07
N ARG A 100 25.59 18.98 -5.21
CA ARG A 100 26.14 20.29 -5.60
C ARG A 100 25.88 20.62 -7.07
N LYS A 101 25.50 19.62 -7.88
CA LYS A 101 25.03 19.83 -9.25
C LYS A 101 23.55 20.20 -9.23
N GLU A 102 23.21 21.31 -9.87
CA GLU A 102 21.83 21.82 -9.91
C GLU A 102 20.86 20.78 -10.51
N GLU A 103 21.28 20.08 -11.56
CA GLU A 103 20.48 19.07 -12.25
C GLU A 103 20.19 17.87 -11.34
N ILE A 104 21.14 17.47 -10.50
CA ILE A 104 20.94 16.40 -9.50
C ILE A 104 19.98 16.87 -8.42
N ALA A 105 20.15 18.08 -7.89
CA ALA A 105 19.27 18.66 -6.88
C ALA A 105 17.81 18.76 -7.41
N LEU A 106 17.63 19.20 -8.65
CA LEU A 106 16.32 19.24 -9.31
C LEU A 106 15.71 17.84 -9.49
N ALA A 107 16.52 16.85 -9.89
CA ALA A 107 16.07 15.47 -10.01
C ALA A 107 15.65 14.89 -8.65
N GLN A 108 16.44 15.10 -7.60
CA GLN A 108 16.10 14.67 -6.23
C GLN A 108 14.77 15.31 -5.76
N THR A 109 14.60 16.59 -5.99
CA THR A 109 13.35 17.31 -5.65
C THR A 109 12.17 16.75 -6.44
N TYR A 110 12.32 16.52 -7.75
CA TYR A 110 11.28 15.92 -8.58
C TYR A 110 10.83 14.55 -8.01
N PHE A 111 11.79 13.68 -7.70
CA PHE A 111 11.45 12.34 -7.20
C PHE A 111 10.82 12.39 -5.79
N ALA A 112 11.32 13.26 -4.91
CA ALA A 112 10.71 13.46 -3.59
C ALA A 112 9.24 13.91 -3.70
N VAL A 113 8.95 14.85 -4.60
CA VAL A 113 7.57 15.33 -4.84
C VAL A 113 6.68 14.24 -5.44
N GLN A 114 7.18 13.44 -6.39
CA GLN A 114 6.40 12.34 -6.98
C GLN A 114 6.10 11.24 -5.97
N THR A 115 7.09 10.86 -5.14
CA THR A 115 6.90 9.89 -4.05
C THR A 115 5.83 10.40 -3.09
N ARG A 116 5.91 11.67 -2.67
CA ARG A 116 4.91 12.25 -1.75
C ARG A 116 3.51 12.28 -2.35
N ARG A 117 3.38 12.58 -3.64
CA ARG A 117 2.09 12.52 -4.34
C ARG A 117 1.50 11.12 -4.37
N GLN A 118 2.34 10.11 -4.58
CA GLN A 118 1.91 8.70 -4.56
C GLN A 118 1.45 8.29 -3.16
N GLU A 119 2.23 8.60 -2.12
CA GLU A 119 1.87 8.34 -0.73
C GLU A 119 0.51 8.98 -0.36
N MET A 120 0.30 10.25 -0.75
CA MET A 120 -0.97 10.94 -0.51
C MET A 120 -2.14 10.29 -1.25
N SER A 121 -1.93 9.77 -2.46
CA SER A 121 -2.96 9.05 -3.21
C SER A 121 -3.35 7.75 -2.52
N GLU A 122 -2.38 7.00 -1.99
CA GLU A 122 -2.62 5.76 -1.24
C GLU A 122 -3.33 6.02 0.10
N GLU A 123 -2.91 7.06 0.84
CA GLU A 123 -3.60 7.49 2.06
C GLU A 123 -5.06 7.88 1.81
N LEU A 124 -5.34 8.63 0.74
CA LEU A 124 -6.71 9.03 0.38
C LEU A 124 -7.56 7.84 -0.05
N MET A 125 -6.98 6.88 -0.74
CA MET A 125 -7.67 5.64 -1.12
C MET A 125 -8.02 4.80 0.10
N GLU A 126 -7.10 4.66 1.06
CA GLU A 126 -7.36 3.98 2.33
C GLU A 126 -8.45 4.71 3.13
N ASP A 127 -8.39 6.04 3.22
CA ASP A 127 -9.41 6.84 3.89
C ASP A 127 -10.80 6.67 3.25
N PHE A 128 -10.88 6.67 1.92
CA PHE A 128 -12.12 6.39 1.19
C PHE A 128 -12.67 5.00 1.54
N THR A 129 -11.82 3.99 1.48
CA THR A 129 -12.18 2.61 1.78
C THR A 129 -12.65 2.48 3.23
N ARG A 130 -11.94 3.07 4.20
CA ARG A 130 -12.32 3.08 5.62
C ARG A 130 -13.69 3.74 5.84
N VAL A 131 -13.93 4.89 5.24
CA VAL A 131 -15.23 5.61 5.38
C VAL A 131 -16.37 4.79 4.82
N PHE A 132 -16.18 4.17 3.64
CA PHE A 132 -17.15 3.29 3.02
C PHE A 132 -17.46 2.07 3.89
N LEU A 133 -16.43 1.31 4.28
CA LEU A 133 -16.58 0.11 5.12
C LEU A 133 -17.15 0.44 6.51
N ARG A 134 -16.80 1.59 7.08
CA ARG A 134 -17.39 2.01 8.36
C ARG A 134 -18.89 2.29 8.25
N GLY A 135 -19.35 2.79 7.13
CA GLY A 135 -20.77 2.92 6.79
C GLY A 135 -21.45 1.54 6.70
N ASP A 136 -20.89 0.64 5.90
CA ASP A 136 -21.41 -0.73 5.72
C ASP A 136 -21.45 -1.50 7.04
N MET A 137 -20.42 -1.39 7.88
CA MET A 137 -20.39 -2.00 9.20
C MET A 137 -21.58 -1.58 10.08
N THR A 138 -22.04 -0.33 9.96
CA THR A 138 -23.22 0.14 10.67
C THR A 138 -24.48 -0.63 10.22
N GLU A 139 -24.65 -0.83 8.92
CA GLU A 139 -25.78 -1.56 8.37
C GLU A 139 -25.71 -3.08 8.70
N LYS A 140 -24.51 -3.67 8.65
CA LYS A 140 -24.33 -5.07 9.03
C LYS A 140 -24.62 -5.30 10.52
N ASN A 141 -24.23 -4.36 11.39
CA ASN A 141 -24.55 -4.42 12.83
C ASN A 141 -26.05 -4.31 13.08
N LYS A 142 -26.79 -3.49 12.32
CA LYS A 142 -28.26 -3.44 12.42
C LYS A 142 -28.88 -4.81 12.09
N LYS A 143 -28.45 -5.43 10.99
CA LYS A 143 -28.92 -6.77 10.60
C LYS A 143 -28.53 -7.85 11.60
N LEU A 144 -27.32 -7.78 12.16
CA LEU A 144 -26.84 -8.68 13.19
C LEU A 144 -27.70 -8.54 14.48
N ASN A 145 -27.97 -7.30 14.90
CA ASN A 145 -28.80 -7.02 16.06
C ASN A 145 -30.25 -7.47 15.85
N SER A 146 -30.80 -7.34 14.63
CA SER A 146 -32.13 -7.90 14.33
C SER A 146 -32.13 -9.41 14.48
N ALA A 147 -31.17 -10.14 13.93
CA ALA A 147 -31.08 -11.59 14.09
C ALA A 147 -30.86 -12.01 15.55
N ALA A 148 -30.12 -11.24 16.34
CA ALA A 148 -29.94 -11.45 17.77
C ALA A 148 -31.24 -11.24 18.54
N LYS A 149 -32.01 -10.20 18.17
CA LYS A 149 -33.34 -9.97 18.75
C LYS A 149 -34.30 -11.15 18.48
N ASP A 150 -34.33 -11.60 17.24
CA ASP A 150 -35.15 -12.73 16.82
C ASP A 150 -34.78 -14.03 17.58
N ALA A 151 -33.50 -14.17 17.93
CA ALA A 151 -32.96 -15.27 18.73
C ALA A 151 -33.25 -15.09 20.25
N GLY A 152 -33.81 -13.98 20.69
CA GLY A 152 -34.14 -13.73 22.11
C GLY A 152 -33.00 -13.20 22.95
N VAL A 153 -31.98 -12.55 22.30
CA VAL A 153 -30.89 -11.88 23.02
C VAL A 153 -31.41 -10.63 23.74
N THR A 154 -31.09 -10.52 25.01
CA THR A 154 -31.42 -9.37 25.86
C THR A 154 -30.21 -8.54 26.24
N ARG A 155 -29.03 -9.18 26.42
CA ARG A 155 -27.76 -8.53 26.79
C ARG A 155 -26.85 -8.37 25.57
N TYR A 156 -27.13 -7.36 24.76
CA TYR A 156 -26.40 -7.09 23.50
C TYR A 156 -24.89 -6.87 23.70
N SER A 157 -24.45 -6.31 24.84
CA SER A 157 -23.02 -6.16 25.15
C SER A 157 -22.31 -7.51 25.16
N ASN A 158 -22.88 -8.50 25.88
CA ASN A 158 -22.29 -9.86 25.94
C ASN A 158 -22.32 -10.55 24.58
N PHE A 159 -23.38 -10.32 23.80
CA PHE A 159 -23.48 -10.85 22.44
C PHE A 159 -22.39 -10.29 21.52
N HIS A 160 -22.15 -8.98 21.56
CA HIS A 160 -21.07 -8.35 20.78
C HIS A 160 -19.69 -8.78 21.27
N ASP A 161 -19.48 -8.85 22.59
CA ASP A 161 -18.24 -9.34 23.18
C ASP A 161 -17.91 -10.77 22.73
N SER A 162 -18.91 -11.66 22.65
CA SER A 162 -18.71 -13.04 22.16
C SER A 162 -18.13 -13.04 20.74
N GLY A 163 -18.65 -12.19 19.86
CA GLY A 163 -18.13 -12.06 18.50
C GLY A 163 -16.70 -11.50 18.45
N TYR A 164 -16.41 -10.48 19.27
CA TYR A 164 -15.06 -9.94 19.38
C TYR A 164 -14.08 -10.95 19.96
N MET A 165 -14.43 -11.63 21.03
CA MET A 165 -13.59 -12.69 21.61
C MET A 165 -13.20 -13.77 20.59
N GLY A 166 -14.15 -14.17 19.73
CA GLY A 166 -13.86 -15.11 18.65
C GLY A 166 -12.85 -14.56 17.64
N LEU A 167 -13.04 -13.31 17.18
CA LEU A 167 -12.23 -12.71 16.13
C LEU A 167 -10.86 -12.23 16.64
N TYR A 168 -10.78 -11.66 17.85
CA TYR A 168 -9.59 -11.05 18.45
C TYR A 168 -8.86 -11.96 19.45
N GLY A 169 -9.11 -13.27 19.39
CA GLY A 169 -8.36 -14.23 20.21
C GLY A 169 -8.61 -14.13 21.71
N GLY A 170 -9.83 -13.76 22.12
CA GLY A 170 -10.26 -13.65 23.51
C GLY A 170 -10.53 -12.22 23.98
N GLU A 171 -10.14 -11.20 23.23
CA GLU A 171 -10.39 -9.80 23.60
C GLU A 171 -11.88 -9.44 23.46
N ARG A 172 -12.41 -8.77 24.47
CA ARG A 172 -13.73 -8.13 24.46
C ARG A 172 -13.64 -6.71 23.90
N GLN A 173 -14.76 -6.07 23.68
CA GLN A 173 -14.79 -4.68 23.21
C GLN A 173 -13.95 -3.73 24.10
N ARG A 174 -14.01 -3.92 25.42
CA ARG A 174 -13.23 -3.13 26.38
C ARG A 174 -11.72 -3.36 26.20
N ASP A 175 -11.29 -4.60 26.04
CA ASP A 175 -9.87 -4.95 25.91
C ASP A 175 -9.29 -4.36 24.60
N ILE A 176 -10.08 -4.40 23.51
CA ILE A 176 -9.73 -3.76 22.23
C ILE A 176 -9.61 -2.24 22.40
N HIS A 177 -10.53 -1.63 23.14
CA HIS A 177 -10.52 -0.19 23.42
C HIS A 177 -9.27 0.23 24.20
N GLU A 178 -8.91 -0.52 25.24
CA GLU A 178 -7.69 -0.32 26.04
C GLU A 178 -6.42 -0.51 25.22
N ARG A 179 -6.33 -1.62 24.44
CA ARG A 179 -5.18 -1.90 23.55
C ARG A 179 -4.96 -0.79 22.51
N LYS A 180 -6.05 -0.26 21.95
CA LYS A 180 -5.99 0.86 21.00
C LYS A 180 -5.74 2.22 21.68
N LYS A 181 -5.65 2.28 23.01
CA LYS A 181 -5.44 3.50 23.82
C LYS A 181 -6.43 4.61 23.50
N LEU A 182 -7.71 4.26 23.37
CA LEU A 182 -8.76 5.19 22.98
C LEU A 182 -9.28 5.98 24.18
N LYS A 183 -9.77 7.20 23.92
CA LYS A 183 -10.47 8.01 24.93
C LYS A 183 -11.82 7.39 25.26
N PRO A 184 -12.37 7.61 26.48
CA PRO A 184 -13.60 6.96 26.94
C PRO A 184 -14.81 7.06 25.99
N ASN A 185 -14.89 8.17 25.24
CA ASN A 185 -16.01 8.44 24.32
C ASN A 185 -15.76 7.97 22.87
N GLU A 186 -14.61 7.37 22.60
CA GLU A 186 -14.27 6.92 21.24
C GLU A 186 -14.73 5.48 21.01
N LYS A 187 -15.21 5.23 19.80
CA LYS A 187 -15.70 3.91 19.40
C LYS A 187 -14.59 3.13 18.71
N ILE A 188 -14.36 1.89 19.10
CA ILE A 188 -13.30 1.03 18.52
C ILE A 188 -13.39 0.97 16.99
N LEU A 189 -14.60 0.91 16.41
CA LEU A 189 -14.83 0.84 14.97
C LEU A 189 -14.38 2.11 14.21
N ASP A 190 -14.30 3.25 14.89
CA ASP A 190 -13.87 4.52 14.28
C ASP A 190 -12.34 4.61 14.17
N HIS A 191 -11.61 3.66 14.79
CA HIS A 191 -10.17 3.55 14.85
C HIS A 191 -9.62 2.27 14.22
N MET A 192 -10.41 1.65 13.34
CA MET A 192 -10.01 0.46 12.57
C MET A 192 -9.62 0.85 11.14
N GLY A 193 -8.58 0.19 10.63
CA GLY A 193 -8.22 0.24 9.21
C GLY A 193 -9.22 -0.55 8.35
N SER A 194 -9.07 -0.46 7.03
CA SER A 194 -9.96 -1.13 6.07
C SER A 194 -9.97 -2.66 6.25
N GLU A 195 -8.82 -3.27 6.46
CA GLU A 195 -8.67 -4.72 6.67
C GLU A 195 -9.40 -5.18 7.94
N GLU A 196 -9.23 -4.46 9.06
CA GLU A 196 -9.88 -4.77 10.32
C GLU A 196 -11.40 -4.60 10.24
N LEU A 197 -11.88 -3.55 9.56
CA LEU A 197 -13.31 -3.34 9.29
C LEU A 197 -13.87 -4.45 8.40
N GLY A 198 -13.17 -4.86 7.36
CA GLY A 198 -13.55 -5.96 6.47
C GLY A 198 -13.76 -7.27 7.23
N ALA A 199 -12.82 -7.63 8.11
CA ALA A 199 -12.92 -8.82 8.94
C ALA A 199 -14.16 -8.77 9.88
N ASN A 200 -14.44 -7.60 10.46
CA ASN A 200 -15.62 -7.39 11.33
C ASN A 200 -16.95 -7.43 10.55
N ILE A 201 -16.99 -6.87 9.34
CA ILE A 201 -18.15 -6.93 8.44
C ILE A 201 -18.44 -8.39 8.08
N PHE A 202 -17.42 -9.15 7.68
CA PHE A 202 -17.59 -10.56 7.34
C PHE A 202 -18.09 -11.37 8.54
N ARG A 203 -17.49 -11.20 9.73
CA ARG A 203 -17.95 -11.81 10.97
C ARG A 203 -19.44 -11.49 11.25
N ALA A 204 -19.81 -10.21 11.21
CA ALA A 204 -21.18 -9.78 11.52
C ALA A 204 -22.19 -10.36 10.52
N THR A 205 -21.86 -10.33 9.24
CA THR A 205 -22.70 -10.87 8.16
C THR A 205 -22.89 -12.38 8.30
N GLN A 206 -21.83 -13.13 8.53
CA GLN A 206 -21.89 -14.58 8.66
C GLN A 206 -22.60 -15.02 9.96
N ALA A 207 -22.44 -14.28 11.06
CA ALA A 207 -23.14 -14.58 12.30
C ALA A 207 -24.66 -14.38 12.15
N ALA A 208 -25.09 -13.26 11.54
CA ALA A 208 -26.50 -13.03 11.26
C ALA A 208 -27.11 -14.10 10.34
N ALA A 209 -26.38 -14.46 9.26
CA ALA A 209 -26.81 -15.50 8.33
C ALA A 209 -26.90 -16.88 9.01
N LYS A 210 -25.90 -17.24 9.85
CA LYS A 210 -25.89 -18.52 10.59
C LYS A 210 -27.10 -18.59 11.55
N MET A 211 -27.34 -17.54 12.34
CA MET A 211 -28.46 -17.54 13.29
C MET A 211 -29.81 -17.74 12.59
N LYS A 212 -30.02 -17.10 11.44
CA LYS A 212 -31.25 -17.29 10.64
C LYS A 212 -31.35 -18.67 10.03
N ARG A 213 -30.30 -19.16 9.38
CA ARG A 213 -30.29 -20.47 8.67
C ARG A 213 -30.52 -21.63 9.62
N GLU A 214 -29.96 -21.57 10.83
CA GLU A 214 -30.03 -22.64 11.83
C GLU A 214 -31.13 -22.42 12.85
N ASN A 215 -31.99 -21.40 12.65
CA ASN A 215 -33.10 -21.06 13.54
C ASN A 215 -32.66 -21.02 15.03
N ILE A 216 -31.56 -20.33 15.32
CA ILE A 216 -30.96 -20.29 16.65
C ILE A 216 -31.89 -19.49 17.60
N ILE A 217 -32.32 -20.15 18.65
CA ILE A 217 -33.17 -19.56 19.73
C ILE A 217 -32.44 -19.68 21.07
N GLY A 218 -32.44 -18.60 21.82
CA GLY A 218 -31.81 -18.46 23.13
C GLY A 218 -30.49 -17.69 23.11
N GLU A 219 -30.34 -16.77 24.06
CA GLU A 219 -29.20 -15.86 24.19
C GLU A 219 -27.84 -16.59 24.21
N ASN A 220 -27.72 -17.68 24.99
CA ASN A 220 -26.50 -18.45 25.11
C ASN A 220 -26.09 -19.08 23.77
N LYS A 221 -27.05 -19.64 23.04
CA LYS A 221 -26.78 -20.24 21.72
C LYS A 221 -26.40 -19.18 20.68
N ALA A 222 -27.04 -18.01 20.72
CA ALA A 222 -26.72 -16.89 19.86
C ALA A 222 -25.29 -16.35 20.14
N ASN A 223 -24.91 -16.22 21.39
CA ASN A 223 -23.56 -15.82 21.82
C ASN A 223 -22.52 -16.83 21.34
N GLU A 224 -22.77 -18.12 21.52
CA GLU A 224 -21.89 -19.19 21.06
C GLU A 224 -21.74 -19.19 19.53
N ALA A 225 -22.84 -19.07 18.79
CA ALA A 225 -22.80 -18.98 17.33
C ALA A 225 -21.97 -17.81 16.85
N HIS A 226 -22.10 -16.63 17.49
CA HIS A 226 -21.33 -15.43 17.15
C HIS A 226 -19.83 -15.61 17.46
N PHE A 227 -19.49 -16.22 18.60
CA PHE A 227 -18.12 -16.58 18.96
C PHE A 227 -17.49 -17.54 17.95
N ILE A 228 -18.21 -18.65 17.60
CA ILE A 228 -17.71 -19.65 16.63
C ILE A 228 -17.45 -19.02 15.27
N VAL A 229 -18.33 -18.14 14.80
CA VAL A 229 -18.13 -17.43 13.52
C VAL A 229 -16.88 -16.54 13.61
N GLY A 230 -16.72 -15.76 14.66
CA GLY A 230 -15.51 -14.95 14.88
C GLY A 230 -14.23 -15.79 14.86
N LYS A 231 -14.23 -16.92 15.57
CA LYS A 231 -13.11 -17.87 15.62
C LYS A 231 -12.78 -18.48 14.25
N LYS A 232 -13.78 -18.79 13.43
CA LYS A 232 -13.58 -19.30 12.07
C LYS A 232 -12.98 -18.23 11.16
N VAL A 233 -13.49 -17.00 11.19
CA VAL A 233 -12.93 -15.86 10.44
C VAL A 233 -11.46 -15.65 10.80
N ARG A 234 -11.13 -15.62 12.09
CA ARG A 234 -9.75 -15.52 12.58
C ARG A 234 -8.87 -16.66 12.07
N LYS A 235 -9.39 -17.89 12.10
CA LYS A 235 -8.65 -19.07 11.60
C LYS A 235 -8.32 -18.90 10.12
N THR A 236 -9.29 -18.50 9.31
CA THR A 236 -9.11 -18.28 7.86
C THR A 236 -8.06 -17.19 7.59
N ILE A 237 -8.09 -16.06 8.33
CA ILE A 237 -7.06 -15.02 8.20
C ILE A 237 -5.66 -15.61 8.41
N LYS A 238 -5.47 -16.43 9.44
CA LYS A 238 -4.18 -17.09 9.71
C LYS A 238 -3.77 -18.08 8.61
N GLU A 239 -4.70 -18.88 8.11
CA GLU A 239 -4.46 -19.87 7.05
C GLU A 239 -4.05 -19.20 5.73
N LEU A 240 -4.56 -18.00 5.45
CA LEU A 240 -4.18 -17.16 4.31
C LEU A 240 -2.88 -16.38 4.51
N GLY A 241 -2.21 -16.50 5.67
CA GLY A 241 -1.01 -15.74 5.99
C GLY A 241 -1.26 -14.29 6.36
N GLY A 242 -2.53 -13.88 6.56
CA GLY A 242 -2.92 -12.53 6.92
C GLY A 242 -2.61 -12.16 8.37
N VAL A 243 -2.60 -10.84 8.65
CA VAL A 243 -2.37 -10.31 9.99
C VAL A 243 -3.66 -10.41 10.81
N VAL A 244 -3.56 -11.00 12.00
CA VAL A 244 -4.72 -11.09 12.91
C VAL A 244 -5.15 -9.72 13.43
N PRO A 245 -6.46 -9.48 13.63
CA PRO A 245 -6.99 -8.14 13.93
C PRO A 245 -6.36 -7.43 15.12
N GLU A 246 -5.98 -8.15 16.16
CA GLU A 246 -5.33 -7.56 17.34
C GLU A 246 -3.87 -7.09 17.10
N LYS A 247 -3.27 -7.49 15.98
CA LYS A 247 -1.92 -7.04 15.57
C LYS A 247 -1.95 -5.92 14.54
N LEU A 248 -3.13 -5.60 14.00
CA LEU A 248 -3.28 -4.49 13.06
C LEU A 248 -3.11 -3.13 13.77
N PRO A 249 -2.55 -2.12 13.09
CA PRO A 249 -2.31 -0.82 13.69
C PRO A 249 -3.61 -0.11 14.05
N THR A 250 -3.56 0.72 15.10
CA THR A 250 -4.64 1.66 15.42
C THR A 250 -4.57 2.83 14.45
N THR A 251 -5.66 3.12 13.76
CA THR A 251 -5.75 4.27 12.87
C THR A 251 -6.33 5.49 13.59
N ASP A 252 -6.17 6.67 13.01
CA ASP A 252 -6.81 7.88 13.52
C ASP A 252 -8.35 7.78 13.40
N ASN A 253 -9.04 8.70 14.08
CA ASN A 253 -10.50 8.68 14.09
C ASN A 253 -11.07 8.88 12.68
N ILE A 254 -12.07 8.10 12.29
CA ILE A 254 -12.75 8.15 10.98
C ILE A 254 -13.25 9.56 10.59
N ARG A 255 -13.46 10.45 11.56
CA ARG A 255 -13.81 11.86 11.30
C ARG A 255 -12.69 12.60 10.61
N ASN A 256 -11.42 12.26 10.90
CA ASN A 256 -10.27 12.88 10.25
C ASN A 256 -10.14 12.40 8.80
N ALA A 257 -10.32 11.10 8.53
CA ALA A 257 -10.41 10.55 7.19
C ALA A 257 -11.48 11.29 6.35
N ARG A 258 -12.68 11.49 6.92
CA ARG A 258 -13.75 12.26 6.24
C ARG A 258 -13.38 13.71 5.97
N LYS A 259 -12.58 14.35 6.84
CA LYS A 259 -12.11 15.72 6.61
C LYS A 259 -11.08 15.77 5.47
N ARG A 260 -10.11 14.82 5.46
CA ARG A 260 -9.12 14.74 4.38
C ARG A 260 -9.78 14.54 3.02
N LEU A 261 -10.76 13.61 2.92
CA LEU A 261 -11.52 13.37 1.69
C LEU A 261 -12.36 14.57 1.20
N LYS A 262 -12.70 15.51 2.07
CA LYS A 262 -13.42 16.74 1.68
C LYS A 262 -12.48 17.88 1.27
N ALA A 263 -11.22 17.79 1.68
CA ALA A 263 -10.22 18.83 1.45
C ALA A 263 -9.38 18.58 0.16
N GLY A 264 -9.37 17.36 -0.37
CA GLY A 264 -8.76 16.95 -1.64
C GLY A 264 -9.81 16.84 -2.74
#